data_e59e80c76898d4c6000adc9366885170
#
_entry.id   e59e80c76898d4c6000adc9366885170
#
_cell.length_a   1.000
_cell.length_b   1.000
_cell.length_c   1.000
_cell.angle_alpha   90.00
_cell.angle_beta   90.00
_cell.angle_gamma   90.00
#
_symmetry.space_group_name_H-M   'P 1'
#
loop_
_entity.id
_entity.type
_entity.pdbx_description
1 polymer ?
#
loop_
_entity_poly.entity_id
_entity_poly.type
_entity_poly.pdbx_seq_one_letter_code
_entity_poly.pdbx_strand_id
1 'polypeptide(L)'
;MKVEEDVAGRPVLTLFCGLPGSGKTTLARRLAGQSGAIRFSTDEWMADLGVDPFDAIRDRLQMRLDRLWRELLAHGQSIILEDGTWKRAERDEIRRIATSADAITEMHYFDIRISELRRRLELRNADLPYGTAQITIDVLEQSVRRFERPDEAELSLFDRRIIHYG
;
A
#
# COMPACT_ATOMS: atom_id res chain seq x y z
N MET A 1 -0.70 26.21 18.58
CA MET A 1 -0.81 26.98 17.33
C MET A 1 0.53 27.05 16.60
N LYS A 2 1.23 25.90 16.49
CA LYS A 2 2.53 25.78 15.79
C LYS A 2 2.66 24.50 14.95
N VAL A 3 1.58 23.76 14.75
CA VAL A 3 1.61 22.46 14.06
C VAL A 3 0.97 22.49 12.65
N GLU A 4 0.25 23.54 12.29
CA GLU A 4 -0.46 23.62 11.00
C GLU A 4 0.33 24.34 9.89
N GLU A 5 1.32 25.17 10.22
CA GLU A 5 2.08 25.93 9.21
C GLU A 5 3.24 25.15 8.57
N ASP A 6 3.69 24.05 9.16
CA ASP A 6 4.84 23.27 8.69
C ASP A 6 4.48 22.15 7.66
N VAL A 7 3.20 22.02 7.34
CA VAL A 7 2.66 20.98 6.43
C VAL A 7 2.51 21.48 4.99
N ALA A 8 2.48 22.80 4.77
CA ALA A 8 2.31 23.39 3.46
C ALA A 8 3.58 23.24 2.61
N GLY A 9 3.58 22.29 1.69
CA GLY A 9 4.65 22.10 0.70
C GLY A 9 5.46 20.81 0.85
N ARG A 10 5.32 20.07 1.95
CA ARG A 10 5.99 18.76 2.11
C ARG A 10 5.22 17.66 1.36
N PRO A 11 5.91 16.77 0.63
CA PRO A 11 5.24 15.64 -0.01
C PRO A 11 4.69 14.68 1.05
N VAL A 12 3.63 13.97 0.69
CA VAL A 12 3.03 12.91 1.53
C VAL A 12 3.38 11.56 0.94
N LEU A 13 3.93 10.68 1.76
CA LEU A 13 4.06 9.27 1.43
C LEU A 13 2.96 8.49 2.16
N THR A 14 1.99 8.03 1.40
CA THR A 14 0.89 7.18 1.88
C THR A 14 1.23 5.72 1.62
N LEU A 15 1.20 4.89 2.65
CA LEU A 15 1.35 3.45 2.53
C LEU A 15 0.14 2.70 3.07
N PHE A 16 -0.12 1.55 2.47
CA PHE A 16 -1.20 0.67 2.87
C PHE A 16 -0.68 -0.61 3.52
N CYS A 17 -1.25 -0.96 4.66
CA CYS A 17 -0.96 -2.18 5.38
C CYS A 17 -2.23 -3.02 5.50
N GLY A 18 -2.24 -4.19 4.89
CA GLY A 18 -3.41 -5.07 4.94
C GLY A 18 -3.33 -6.24 3.98
N LEU A 19 -4.14 -7.24 4.27
CA LEU A 19 -4.23 -8.48 3.52
C LEU A 19 -4.97 -8.30 2.17
N PRO A 20 -4.88 -9.26 1.24
CA PRO A 20 -5.67 -9.26 0.01
C PRO A 20 -7.18 -9.18 0.30
N GLY A 21 -7.92 -8.45 -0.53
CA GLY A 21 -9.37 -8.26 -0.34
C GLY A 21 -9.77 -7.19 0.68
N SER A 22 -8.83 -6.50 1.29
CA SER A 22 -9.14 -5.49 2.33
C SER A 22 -9.66 -4.15 1.80
N GLY A 23 -9.59 -3.89 0.49
CA GLY A 23 -10.09 -2.66 -0.13
C GLY A 23 -9.02 -1.61 -0.45
N LYS A 24 -7.74 -1.95 -0.37
CA LYS A 24 -6.61 -1.04 -0.65
C LYS A 24 -6.71 -0.34 -2.00
N THR A 25 -6.89 -1.09 -3.07
CA THR A 25 -6.97 -0.57 -4.45
C THR A 25 -8.07 0.48 -4.61
N THR A 26 -9.25 0.22 -4.05
CA THR A 26 -10.38 1.14 -4.12
C THR A 26 -10.05 2.47 -3.44
N LEU A 27 -9.46 2.41 -2.25
CA LEU A 27 -9.06 3.61 -1.52
C LEU A 27 -7.90 4.34 -2.22
N ALA A 28 -6.89 3.60 -2.69
CA ALA A 28 -5.72 4.17 -3.35
C ALA A 28 -6.09 4.96 -4.61
N ARG A 29 -6.97 4.40 -5.45
CA ARG A 29 -7.48 5.10 -6.66
C ARG A 29 -8.24 6.37 -6.30
N ARG A 30 -9.08 6.32 -5.26
CA ARG A 30 -9.82 7.51 -4.79
C ARG A 30 -8.86 8.59 -4.28
N LEU A 31 -7.89 8.23 -3.45
CA LEU A 31 -6.92 9.19 -2.89
C LEU A 31 -6.04 9.80 -3.98
N ALA A 32 -5.56 9.00 -4.93
CA ALA A 32 -4.78 9.50 -6.06
C ALA A 32 -5.54 10.53 -6.89
N GLY A 33 -6.83 10.26 -7.17
CA GLY A 33 -7.70 11.20 -7.91
C GLY A 33 -7.99 12.51 -7.17
N GLN A 34 -7.90 12.51 -5.84
CA GLN A 34 -8.19 13.68 -5.01
C GLN A 34 -6.94 14.51 -4.66
N SER A 35 -5.79 13.87 -4.51
CA SER A 35 -4.58 14.51 -3.97
C SER A 35 -3.52 14.87 -5.01
N GLY A 36 -3.62 14.36 -6.24
CA GLY A 36 -2.57 14.48 -7.24
C GLY A 36 -1.31 13.65 -6.92
N ALA A 37 -1.36 12.78 -5.90
CA ALA A 37 -0.27 11.86 -5.59
C ALA A 37 -0.14 10.79 -6.67
N ILE A 38 1.09 10.39 -6.97
CA ILE A 38 1.36 9.30 -7.91
C ILE A 38 1.19 7.97 -7.19
N ARG A 39 0.28 7.14 -7.72
CA ARG A 39 -0.01 5.82 -7.18
C ARG A 39 0.87 4.74 -7.81
N PHE A 40 1.44 3.89 -7.00
CA PHE A 40 2.19 2.71 -7.38
C PHE A 40 1.42 1.45 -7.02
N SER A 41 1.17 0.60 -8.00
CA SER A 41 0.52 -0.71 -7.87
C SER A 41 1.24 -1.70 -8.76
N THR A 42 1.99 -2.62 -8.18
CA THR A 42 2.73 -3.64 -8.94
C THR A 42 1.78 -4.54 -9.73
N ASP A 43 0.62 -4.89 -9.16
CA ASP A 43 -0.38 -5.73 -9.84
C ASP A 43 -0.90 -5.06 -11.13
N GLU A 44 -1.16 -3.76 -11.09
CA GLU A 44 -1.64 -3.02 -12.27
C GLU A 44 -0.55 -2.93 -13.34
N TRP A 45 0.70 -2.68 -12.94
CA TRP A 45 1.83 -2.67 -13.87
C TRP A 45 2.04 -4.04 -14.54
N MET A 46 1.91 -5.15 -13.78
CA MET A 46 1.98 -6.49 -14.35
C MET A 46 0.88 -6.71 -15.38
N ALA A 47 -0.35 -6.28 -15.08
CA ALA A 47 -1.47 -6.37 -16.02
C ALA A 47 -1.26 -5.52 -17.28
N ASP A 48 -0.77 -4.29 -17.15
CA ASP A 48 -0.48 -3.39 -18.27
C ASP A 48 0.62 -3.96 -19.19
N LEU A 49 1.58 -4.69 -18.63
CA LEU A 49 2.62 -5.38 -19.38
C LEU A 49 2.15 -6.72 -19.98
N GLY A 50 0.91 -7.14 -19.70
CA GLY A 50 0.36 -8.42 -20.15
C GLY A 50 1.05 -9.65 -19.55
N VAL A 51 1.58 -9.52 -18.33
CA VAL A 51 2.33 -10.56 -17.64
C VAL A 51 1.49 -11.14 -16.49
N ASP A 52 1.63 -12.44 -16.25
CA ASP A 52 0.97 -13.11 -15.13
C ASP A 52 1.36 -12.45 -13.79
N PRO A 53 0.40 -12.17 -12.89
CA PRO A 53 0.67 -11.52 -11.61
C PRO A 53 1.68 -12.24 -10.71
N PHE A 54 1.88 -13.53 -10.92
CA PHE A 54 2.81 -14.38 -10.16
C PHE A 54 4.10 -14.72 -10.92
N ASP A 55 4.32 -14.10 -12.08
CA ASP A 55 5.54 -14.29 -12.85
C ASP A 55 6.78 -13.81 -12.07
N ALA A 56 7.91 -14.49 -12.29
CA ALA A 56 9.18 -14.16 -11.62
C ALA A 56 9.71 -12.75 -11.94
N ILE A 57 9.25 -12.11 -13.02
CA ILE A 57 9.60 -10.72 -13.34
C ILE A 57 9.05 -9.73 -12.31
N ARG A 58 8.06 -10.15 -11.50
CA ARG A 58 7.43 -9.30 -10.47
C ARG A 58 8.46 -8.66 -9.55
N ASP A 59 9.43 -9.42 -9.06
CA ASP A 59 10.44 -8.90 -8.14
C ASP A 59 11.32 -7.84 -8.79
N ARG A 60 11.67 -8.04 -10.07
CA ARG A 60 12.46 -7.07 -10.84
C ARG A 60 11.68 -5.79 -11.11
N LEU A 61 10.39 -5.93 -11.42
CA LEU A 61 9.47 -4.79 -11.58
C LEU A 61 9.33 -4.02 -10.27
N GLN A 62 9.10 -4.72 -9.16
CA GLN A 62 9.01 -4.12 -7.83
C GLN A 62 10.27 -3.31 -7.50
N MET A 63 11.46 -3.89 -7.70
CA MET A 63 12.72 -3.17 -7.48
C MET A 63 12.83 -1.90 -8.35
N ARG A 64 12.32 -1.93 -9.59
CA ARG A 64 12.32 -0.76 -10.47
C ARG A 64 11.35 0.31 -10.00
N LEU A 65 10.15 -0.09 -9.60
CA LEU A 65 9.14 0.81 -9.04
C LEU A 65 9.61 1.43 -7.73
N ASP A 66 10.30 0.66 -6.88
CA ASP A 66 10.87 1.15 -5.62
C ASP A 66 11.92 2.25 -5.83
N ARG A 67 12.75 2.12 -6.86
CA ARG A 67 13.69 3.20 -7.22
C ARG A 67 12.94 4.43 -7.71
N LEU A 68 11.93 4.24 -8.56
CA LEU A 68 11.19 5.34 -9.16
C LEU A 68 10.41 6.15 -8.11
N TRP A 69 9.67 5.50 -7.22
CA TRP A 69 8.92 6.26 -6.22
C TRP A 69 9.83 7.00 -5.23
N ARG A 70 11.01 6.44 -4.90
CA ARG A 70 12.01 7.13 -4.05
C ARG A 70 12.57 8.38 -4.71
N GLU A 71 12.89 8.29 -6.00
CA GLU A 71 13.34 9.45 -6.78
C GLU A 71 12.27 10.54 -6.83
N LEU A 72 11.02 10.18 -7.13
CA LEU A 72 9.91 11.12 -7.19
C LEU A 72 9.64 11.78 -5.83
N LEU A 73 9.65 11.01 -4.74
CA LEU A 73 9.48 11.53 -3.40
C LEU A 73 10.58 12.54 -3.04
N ALA A 74 11.84 12.24 -3.37
CA ALA A 74 12.97 13.13 -3.16
C ALA A 74 12.87 14.45 -3.94
N HIS A 75 12.10 14.46 -5.04
CA HIS A 75 11.78 15.66 -5.81
C HIS A 75 10.47 16.34 -5.39
N GLY A 76 9.94 16.01 -4.21
CA GLY A 76 8.76 16.66 -3.66
C GLY A 76 7.42 16.14 -4.19
N GLN A 77 7.40 15.02 -4.91
CA GLN A 77 6.16 14.41 -5.40
C GLN A 77 5.54 13.53 -4.31
N SER A 78 4.27 13.76 -4.00
CA SER A 78 3.50 12.87 -3.11
C SER A 78 3.25 11.51 -3.76
N ILE A 79 3.37 10.45 -2.97
CA ILE A 79 3.36 9.05 -3.42
C ILE A 79 2.31 8.25 -2.65
N ILE A 80 1.64 7.34 -3.33
CA ILE A 80 0.78 6.31 -2.73
C ILE A 80 1.37 4.94 -3.08
N LEU A 81 1.78 4.17 -2.07
CA LEU A 81 2.21 2.78 -2.21
C LEU A 81 1.02 1.87 -1.89
N GLU A 82 0.41 1.31 -2.94
CA GLU A 82 -0.81 0.51 -2.81
C GLU A 82 -0.55 -0.92 -2.36
N ASP A 83 0.60 -1.48 -2.74
CA ASP A 83 0.95 -2.84 -2.39
C ASP A 83 0.98 -2.99 -0.86
N GLY A 84 0.30 -4.03 -0.36
CA GLY A 84 0.20 -4.23 1.09
C GLY A 84 1.56 -4.48 1.72
N THR A 85 1.97 -3.64 2.63
CA THR A 85 3.23 -3.77 3.36
C THR A 85 3.06 -4.72 4.54
N TRP A 86 3.45 -5.98 4.36
CA TRP A 86 3.14 -7.04 5.33
C TRP A 86 4.15 -7.16 6.46
N LYS A 87 5.41 -6.81 6.21
CA LYS A 87 6.48 -6.92 7.19
C LYS A 87 6.75 -5.59 7.87
N ARG A 88 6.98 -5.65 9.20
CA ARG A 88 7.37 -4.47 9.96
C ARG A 88 8.65 -3.84 9.42
N ALA A 89 9.66 -4.66 9.10
CA ALA A 89 10.92 -4.19 8.55
C ALA A 89 10.75 -3.39 7.25
N GLU A 90 9.83 -3.81 6.39
CA GLU A 90 9.47 -3.12 5.16
C GLU A 90 8.83 -1.74 5.46
N ARG A 91 7.88 -1.68 6.38
CA ARG A 91 7.23 -0.44 6.80
C ARG A 91 8.21 0.53 7.48
N ASP A 92 9.10 0.02 8.30
CA ASP A 92 10.16 0.81 8.94
C ASP A 92 11.13 1.39 7.90
N GLU A 93 11.50 0.62 6.87
CA GLU A 93 12.34 1.08 5.77
C GLU A 93 11.65 2.21 4.98
N ILE A 94 10.39 2.02 4.61
CA ILE A 94 9.60 3.04 3.88
C ILE A 94 9.52 4.33 4.72
N ARG A 95 9.22 4.22 6.01
CA ARG A 95 9.16 5.37 6.92
C ARG A 95 10.50 6.10 7.01
N ARG A 96 11.62 5.35 7.10
CA ARG A 96 12.96 5.95 7.14
C ARG A 96 13.30 6.71 5.85
N ILE A 97 12.92 6.18 4.70
CA ILE A 97 13.08 6.85 3.41
C ILE A 97 12.25 8.14 3.36
N ALA A 98 11.00 8.09 3.79
CA ALA A 98 10.13 9.25 3.85
C ALA A 98 10.72 10.36 4.75
N THR A 99 11.22 10.00 5.93
CA THR A 99 11.89 10.93 6.83
C THR A 99 13.11 11.58 6.19
N SER A 100 13.92 10.78 5.46
CA SER A 100 15.10 11.30 4.75
C SER A 100 14.75 12.26 3.60
N ALA A 101 13.56 12.14 3.04
CA ALA A 101 13.02 13.00 1.98
C ALA A 101 12.18 14.18 2.54
N ASP A 102 12.18 14.39 3.85
CA ASP A 102 11.31 15.36 4.54
C ASP A 102 9.81 15.22 4.18
N ALA A 103 9.36 14.00 3.92
CA ALA A 103 7.99 13.68 3.60
C ALA A 103 7.16 13.40 4.86
N ILE A 104 5.87 13.74 4.79
CA ILE A 104 4.88 13.34 5.79
C ILE A 104 4.53 11.87 5.55
N THR A 105 4.56 11.06 6.60
CA THR A 105 4.17 9.65 6.53
C THR A 105 2.70 9.47 6.89
N GLU A 106 1.93 8.84 6.01
CA GLU A 106 0.53 8.49 6.25
C GLU A 106 0.32 6.99 6.08
N MET A 107 -0.18 6.33 7.13
CA MET A 107 -0.43 4.89 7.09
C MET A 107 -1.92 4.59 7.14
N HIS A 108 -2.40 3.82 6.17
CA HIS A 108 -3.73 3.22 6.17
C HIS A 108 -3.62 1.74 6.54
N TYR A 109 -4.03 1.40 7.74
CA TYR A 109 -4.07 0.03 8.23
C TYR A 109 -5.47 -0.57 8.08
N PHE A 110 -5.58 -1.69 7.37
CA PHE A 110 -6.83 -2.40 7.14
C PHE A 110 -6.92 -3.58 8.11
N ASP A 111 -7.59 -3.37 9.23
CA ASP A 111 -7.87 -4.40 10.24
C ASP A 111 -9.20 -5.08 9.94
N ILE A 112 -9.21 -5.90 8.89
CA ILE A 112 -10.40 -6.59 8.42
C ILE A 112 -10.38 -8.04 8.91
N ARG A 113 -11.52 -8.54 9.38
CA ARG A 113 -11.67 -9.92 9.83
C ARG A 113 -11.43 -10.89 8.66
N ILE A 114 -10.76 -12.01 8.92
CA ILE A 114 -10.46 -13.02 7.89
C ILE A 114 -11.73 -13.56 7.23
N SER A 115 -12.81 -13.75 7.98
CA SER A 115 -14.11 -14.18 7.43
C SER A 115 -14.67 -13.20 6.41
N GLU A 116 -14.52 -11.91 6.66
CA GLU A 116 -14.94 -10.87 5.73
C GLU A 116 -14.02 -10.81 4.51
N LEU A 117 -12.71 -10.96 4.68
CA LEU A 117 -11.78 -11.05 3.56
C LEU A 117 -12.12 -12.23 2.63
N ARG A 118 -12.42 -13.41 3.19
CA ARG A 118 -12.86 -14.58 2.40
C ARG A 118 -14.09 -14.25 1.58
N ARG A 119 -15.12 -13.70 2.20
CA ARG A 119 -16.36 -13.31 1.51
C ARG A 119 -16.11 -12.32 0.37
N ARG A 120 -15.29 -11.29 0.63
CA ARG A 120 -14.94 -10.27 -0.39
C ARG A 120 -14.15 -10.88 -1.55
N LEU A 121 -13.21 -11.78 -1.27
CA LEU A 121 -12.40 -12.45 -2.30
C LEU A 121 -13.24 -13.40 -3.16
N GLU A 122 -14.17 -14.16 -2.57
CA GLU A 122 -15.10 -15.02 -3.32
C GLU A 122 -15.92 -14.19 -4.33
N LEU A 123 -16.50 -13.07 -3.89
CA LEU A 123 -17.24 -12.17 -4.76
C LEU A 123 -16.37 -11.56 -5.86
N ARG A 124 -15.17 -11.10 -5.50
CA ARG A 124 -14.24 -10.50 -6.46
C ARG A 124 -13.72 -11.50 -7.49
N ASN A 125 -13.43 -12.72 -7.08
CA ASN A 125 -12.92 -13.76 -7.98
C ASN A 125 -13.97 -14.24 -8.99
N ALA A 126 -15.26 -14.01 -8.73
CA ALA A 126 -16.34 -14.29 -9.68
C ALA A 126 -16.38 -13.28 -10.85
N ASP A 127 -15.94 -12.04 -10.61
CA ASP A 127 -15.82 -10.98 -11.63
C ASP A 127 -14.54 -10.17 -11.34
N LEU A 128 -13.41 -10.71 -11.83
CA LEU A 128 -12.08 -10.22 -11.47
C LEU A 128 -11.79 -8.85 -12.12
N PRO A 129 -11.65 -7.76 -11.32
CA PRO A 129 -11.34 -6.46 -11.85
C PRO A 129 -9.97 -6.41 -12.53
N TYR A 130 -9.85 -5.59 -13.59
CA TYR A 130 -8.57 -5.34 -14.25
C TYR A 130 -7.47 -4.90 -13.27
N GLY A 131 -6.26 -5.40 -13.47
CA GLY A 131 -5.10 -5.08 -12.63
C GLY A 131 -5.14 -5.74 -11.25
N THR A 132 -5.95 -6.81 -11.08
CA THR A 132 -5.99 -7.60 -9.84
C THR A 132 -5.72 -9.07 -10.11
N ALA A 133 -4.97 -9.72 -9.20
CA ALA A 133 -4.76 -11.15 -9.24
C ALA A 133 -5.93 -11.91 -8.61
N GLN A 134 -6.22 -13.10 -9.14
CA GLN A 134 -7.10 -14.06 -8.47
C GLN A 134 -6.43 -14.55 -7.18
N ILE A 135 -7.09 -14.40 -6.05
CA ILE A 135 -6.59 -14.82 -4.74
C ILE A 135 -7.45 -15.98 -4.25
N THR A 136 -6.86 -17.17 -4.23
CA THR A 136 -7.50 -18.36 -3.66
C THR A 136 -7.49 -18.30 -2.13
N ILE A 137 -8.30 -19.15 -1.49
CA ILE A 137 -8.30 -19.26 -0.02
C ILE A 137 -6.92 -19.66 0.51
N ASP A 138 -6.23 -20.59 -0.17
CA ASP A 138 -4.87 -21.01 0.21
C ASP A 138 -3.87 -19.85 0.16
N VAL A 139 -3.95 -19.00 -0.86
CA VAL A 139 -3.11 -17.79 -0.98
C VAL A 139 -3.42 -16.79 0.14
N LEU A 140 -4.71 -16.61 0.49
CA LEU A 140 -5.09 -15.77 1.64
C LEU A 140 -4.51 -16.32 2.94
N GLU A 141 -4.60 -17.63 3.19
CA GLU A 141 -4.06 -18.26 4.41
C GLU A 141 -2.54 -18.14 4.50
N GLN A 142 -1.82 -18.30 3.39
CA GLN A 142 -0.39 -18.05 3.33
C GLN A 142 -0.06 -16.58 3.62
N SER A 143 -0.86 -15.65 3.11
CA SER A 143 -0.71 -14.22 3.37
C SER A 143 -0.89 -13.90 4.85
N VAL A 144 -1.90 -14.48 5.49
CA VAL A 144 -2.15 -14.33 6.94
C VAL A 144 -0.95 -14.79 7.76
N ARG A 145 -0.31 -15.92 7.40
CA ARG A 145 0.88 -16.44 8.11
C ARG A 145 2.10 -15.53 7.98
N ARG A 146 2.20 -14.75 6.90
CA ARG A 146 3.31 -13.84 6.62
C ARG A 146 3.07 -12.42 7.14
N PHE A 147 1.81 -12.09 7.41
CA PHE A 147 1.41 -10.75 7.80
C PHE A 147 1.78 -10.43 9.24
N GLU A 148 2.59 -9.42 9.42
CA GLU A 148 2.94 -8.87 10.74
C GLU A 148 2.02 -7.68 11.01
N ARG A 149 1.04 -7.89 11.89
CA ARG A 149 0.10 -6.82 12.27
C ARG A 149 0.84 -5.69 12.95
N PRO A 150 0.63 -4.43 12.52
CA PRO A 150 1.18 -3.30 13.24
C PRO A 150 0.53 -3.19 14.62
N ASP A 151 1.35 -2.95 15.63
CA ASP A 151 0.89 -2.62 16.98
C ASP A 151 0.74 -1.10 17.16
N GLU A 152 0.18 -0.68 18.29
CA GLU A 152 -0.05 0.74 18.59
C GLU A 152 1.27 1.52 18.65
N ALA A 153 2.34 0.91 19.13
CA ALA A 153 3.65 1.54 19.20
C ALA A 153 4.20 1.82 17.80
N GLU A 154 4.04 0.87 16.87
CA GLU A 154 4.42 1.06 15.47
C GLU A 154 3.54 2.12 14.79
N LEU A 155 2.22 2.04 14.95
CA LEU A 155 1.29 3.00 14.36
C LEU A 155 1.57 4.45 14.82
N SER A 156 2.03 4.64 16.05
CA SER A 156 2.38 5.95 16.59
C SER A 156 3.64 6.58 15.98
N LEU A 157 4.43 5.81 15.21
CA LEU A 157 5.61 6.31 14.51
C LEU A 157 5.29 7.05 13.21
N PHE A 158 4.06 6.95 12.72
CA PHE A 158 3.60 7.65 11.52
C PHE A 158 2.99 9.00 11.88
N ASP A 159 3.22 10.01 11.05
CA ASP A 159 2.66 11.36 11.26
C ASP A 159 1.13 11.33 11.20
N ARG A 160 0.57 10.49 10.32
CA ARG A 160 -0.87 10.24 10.20
C ARG A 160 -1.14 8.75 10.16
N ARG A 161 -2.17 8.32 10.86
CA ARG A 161 -2.63 6.92 10.86
C ARG A 161 -4.14 6.83 10.77
N ILE A 162 -4.62 5.99 9.87
CA ILE A 162 -6.04 5.72 9.68
C ILE A 162 -6.25 4.21 9.73
N ILE A 163 -7.12 3.74 10.63
CA ILE A 163 -7.44 2.32 10.74
C ILE A 163 -8.81 2.09 10.11
N HIS A 164 -8.86 1.13 9.18
CA HIS A 164 -10.08 0.70 8.51
C HIS A 164 -10.51 -0.63 9.09
N TYR A 165 -11.73 -0.69 9.61
CA TYR A 165 -12.34 -1.90 10.18
C TYR A 165 -13.38 -2.49 9.23
N GLY A 166 -13.63 -3.82 9.35
CA GLY A 166 -14.65 -4.51 8.56
C GLY A 166 -14.94 -5.94 9.03
#